data_ca56693becdde4f2c9b6af21ec9b5b81
#
_entry.id   ca56693becdde4f2c9b6af21ec9b5b81
#
_cell.length_a   1.000
_cell.length_b   1.000
_cell.length_c   1.000
_cell.angle_alpha   90.00
_cell.angle_beta   90.00
_cell.angle_gamma   90.00
#
_symmetry.space_group_name_H-M   'P 1'
#
loop_
_entity.id
_entity.type
_entity.pdbx_description
1 polymer ?
#
loop_
_entity_poly.entity_id
_entity_poly.type
_entity_poly.pdbx_seq_one_letter_code
_entity_poly.pdbx_strand_id
1 'polypeptide(L)' 'MIELYYQLVIAGKRTIEQVPERYRAEVQEMLNA' A
#
# COMPACT_ATOMS: atom_id res chain seq x y z
N MET A 1 4.21 -8.56 -4.38
CA MET A 1 3.14 -8.39 -3.39
C MET A 1 2.94 -6.94 -3.02
N ILE A 2 4.02 -6.17 -2.94
CA ILE A 2 3.90 -4.76 -2.59
C ILE A 2 3.12 -3.99 -3.64
N GLU A 3 3.37 -4.29 -4.90
CA GLU A 3 2.65 -3.62 -5.97
C GLU A 3 1.15 -3.91 -5.90
N LEU A 4 0.79 -5.12 -5.50
CA LEU A 4 -0.62 -5.47 -5.37
C LEU A 4 -1.29 -4.64 -4.28
N TYR A 5 -0.61 -4.49 -3.14
CA TYR A 5 -1.15 -3.66 -2.07
C TYR A 5 -1.24 -2.20 -2.50
N TYR A 6 -0.23 -1.73 -3.21
CA TYR A 6 -0.26 -0.36 -3.71
C TYR A 6 -1.50 -0.14 -4.58
N GLN A 7 -1.78 -1.07 -5.48
CA GLN A 7 -2.94 -0.92 -6.35
C GLN A 7 -4.25 -0.97 -5.58
N LEU A 8 -4.33 -1.81 -4.55
CA LEU A 8 -5.52 -1.89 -3.73
C LEU A 8 -5.77 -0.58 -2.98
N VAL A 9 -4.69 0.06 -2.54
CA VAL A 9 -4.82 1.31 -1.82
C VAL A 9 -5.27 2.43 -2.75
N ILE A 10 -4.67 2.56 -3.93
CA ILE A 10 -5.04 3.64 -4.83
C ILE A 10 -6.44 3.42 -5.41
N ALA A 11 -6.89 2.17 -5.48
CA ALA A 11 -8.24 1.88 -5.94
C ALA A 11 -9.29 2.09 -4.85
N GLY A 12 -8.86 2.37 -3.63
CA GLY A 12 -9.78 2.59 -2.53
C GLY A 12 -10.35 1.33 -1.94
N LYS A 13 -9.80 0.17 -2.29
CA LYS A 13 -10.29 -1.11 -1.77
C LYS A 13 -9.63 -1.50 -0.46
N ARG A 14 -8.49 -0.90 -0.15
CA ARG A 14 -7.78 -1.12 1.11
C ARG A 14 -7.22 0.20 1.59
N THR A 15 -7.06 0.33 2.89
CA THR A 15 -6.38 1.48 3.44
C THR A 15 -4.95 1.09 3.78
N ILE A 16 -4.10 2.10 3.98
CA ILE A 16 -2.70 1.83 4.34
C ILE A 16 -2.63 1.02 5.64
N GLU A 17 -3.59 1.19 6.51
CA GLU A 17 -3.61 0.47 7.78
C GLU A 17 -3.90 -1.01 7.59
N GLN A 18 -4.54 -1.38 6.49
CA GLN A 18 -4.83 -2.77 6.18
C GLN A 18 -3.67 -3.47 5.50
N VAL A 19 -2.65 -2.71 5.12
CA VAL A 19 -1.44 -3.28 4.54
C VAL A 19 -0.58 -3.82 5.68
N PRO A 20 -0.04 -5.06 5.56
CA PRO A 20 0.84 -5.60 6.59
C PRO A 20 1.98 -4.63 6.90
N GLU A 21 2.35 -4.56 8.16
CA GLU A 21 3.34 -3.59 8.60
C GLU A 21 4.64 -3.71 7.82
N ARG A 22 5.01 -4.94 7.48
CA ARG A 22 6.26 -5.18 6.77
C ARG A 22 6.28 -4.54 5.39
N TYR A 23 5.12 -4.32 4.80
CA TYR A 23 5.02 -3.73 3.47
C TYR A 23 4.58 -2.27 3.51
N ARG A 24 4.13 -1.82 4.66
CA ARG A 24 3.50 -0.50 4.77
C ARG A 24 4.43 0.63 4.37
N ALA A 25 5.67 0.57 4.82
CA ALA A 25 6.64 1.63 4.51
C ALA A 25 6.89 1.71 3.00
N GLU A 26 7.01 0.56 2.34
CA GLU A 26 7.28 0.55 0.92
C GLU A 26 6.07 1.02 0.12
N VAL A 27 4.88 0.61 0.53
CA VAL A 27 3.67 1.08 -0.14
C VAL A 27 3.55 2.59 0.05
N GLN A 28 3.86 3.07 1.26
CA GLN A 28 3.80 4.49 1.54
C GLN A 28 4.75 5.27 0.64
N GLU A 29 5.95 4.74 0.43
CA GLU A 29 6.90 5.40 -0.46
C GLU A 29 6.38 5.45 -1.89
N MET A 30 5.72 4.40 -2.34
CA MET A 30 5.15 4.38 -3.68
C MET A 30 4.05 5.43 -3.80
N LEU A 31 3.26 5.61 -2.75
CA LEU A 31 2.20 6.61 -2.76
C LEU A 31 2.77 8.02 -2.79
N ASN A 32 3.94 8.22 -2.20
CA ASN A 32 4.57 9.54 -2.13
C ASN A 32 5.41 9.86 -3.36
N ALA A 33 5.68 8.87 -4.17
CA ALA A 33 6.56 9.06 -5.33
C ALA A 33 5.92 9.90 -6.44
#